data_0cbfe46e548c8f6287c06c43286b3676
#
_entry.id   0cbfe46e548c8f6287c06c43286b3676
#
_cell.length_a   1.000
_cell.length_b   1.000
_cell.length_c   1.000
_cell.angle_alpha   90.00
_cell.angle_beta   90.00
_cell.angle_gamma   90.00
#
_symmetry.space_group_name_H-M   'P 1'
#
loop_
_entity.id
_entity.type
_entity.pdbx_description
1 polymer ?
#
loop_
_entity_poly.entity_id
_entity_poly.type
_entity_poly.pdbx_seq_one_letter_code
_entity_poly.pdbx_strand_id
1 'polypeptide(L)'
;MIYRYIFWDNDGVLVDTERYYLQASREALARVNIELSNEQFAEISLAAGRSIFDIAVASGIPEQSIAELKEWRYRRYAELLEQEEIALDGAADVLKKLHGRLGMAVVTSSQKHHFEIIHRRTGFLDYFDFCLTREDYTRSKPSAEPYLLALKQCGCAAENVLVIEDSPRGLKAAKAAGLACWVIPGHHTSAQDFAEADRVLCGIREVMQLIL
;
A
#
# COMPACT_ATOMS: atom_id res chain seq x y z
N MET A 1 23.06 -5.62 13.90
CA MET A 1 21.75 -5.35 13.30
C MET A 1 20.85 -4.74 14.37
N ILE A 2 20.20 -3.66 14.05
CA ILE A 2 19.37 -2.90 14.99
C ILE A 2 17.93 -3.42 14.97
N TYR A 3 17.39 -3.78 13.81
CA TYR A 3 16.00 -4.19 13.68
C TYR A 3 15.78 -5.69 13.91
N ARG A 4 14.67 -6.02 14.57
CA ARG A 4 14.21 -7.39 14.83
C ARG A 4 12.94 -7.72 14.05
N TYR A 5 12.23 -6.70 13.57
CA TYR A 5 10.95 -6.82 12.90
C TYR A 5 10.84 -5.84 11.74
N ILE A 6 10.17 -6.23 10.66
CA ILE A 6 9.85 -5.36 9.53
C ILE A 6 8.35 -5.34 9.32
N PHE A 7 7.78 -4.14 9.24
CA PHE A 7 6.43 -3.92 8.74
C PHE A 7 6.52 -3.47 7.29
N TRP A 8 5.95 -4.26 6.43
CA TRP A 8 5.90 -4.01 4.99
C TRP A 8 4.58 -3.35 4.63
N ASP A 9 4.60 -2.25 3.88
CA ASP A 9 3.45 -1.92 3.06
C ASP A 9 3.31 -2.96 1.94
N ASN A 10 2.15 -3.01 1.32
CA ASN A 10 1.85 -3.98 0.28
C ASN A 10 2.00 -3.39 -1.13
N ASP A 11 1.11 -2.44 -1.44
CA ASP A 11 0.97 -1.84 -2.77
C ASP A 11 2.11 -0.86 -3.02
N GLY A 12 2.84 -1.03 -4.11
CA GLY A 12 4.05 -0.23 -4.41
C GLY A 12 5.34 -0.75 -3.74
N VAL A 13 5.26 -1.67 -2.77
CA VAL A 13 6.42 -2.27 -2.08
C VAL A 13 6.61 -3.74 -2.43
N LEU A 14 5.57 -4.56 -2.28
CA LEU A 14 5.59 -6.00 -2.57
C LEU A 14 4.95 -6.33 -3.90
N VAL A 15 3.95 -5.54 -4.29
CA VAL A 15 3.15 -5.74 -5.50
C VAL A 15 2.91 -4.42 -6.23
N ASP A 16 2.85 -4.47 -7.57
CA ASP A 16 2.49 -3.35 -8.44
C ASP A 16 1.02 -3.46 -8.82
N THR A 17 0.16 -2.93 -7.98
CA THR A 17 -1.30 -2.97 -8.15
C THR A 17 -1.91 -1.62 -8.47
N GLU A 18 -1.16 -0.54 -8.28
CA GLU A 18 -1.63 0.83 -8.48
C GLU A 18 -2.11 1.08 -9.91
N ARG A 19 -1.38 0.58 -10.92
CA ARG A 19 -1.77 0.68 -12.33
C ARG A 19 -3.13 0.04 -12.62
N TYR A 20 -3.45 -1.08 -11.98
CA TYR A 20 -4.73 -1.76 -12.16
C TYR A 20 -5.87 -1.07 -11.43
N TYR A 21 -5.58 -0.48 -10.27
CA TYR A 21 -6.54 0.35 -9.55
C TYR A 21 -6.89 1.62 -10.33
N LEU A 22 -5.89 2.27 -10.94
CA LEU A 22 -6.09 3.39 -11.86
C LEU A 22 -6.90 2.97 -13.07
N GLN A 23 -6.57 1.84 -13.71
CA GLN A 23 -7.29 1.32 -14.86
C GLN A 23 -8.77 1.08 -14.52
N ALA A 24 -9.06 0.32 -13.45
CA ALA A 24 -10.44 0.06 -13.03
C ALA A 24 -11.20 1.34 -12.70
N SER A 25 -10.49 2.34 -12.14
CA SER A 25 -11.05 3.65 -11.81
C SER A 25 -11.42 4.45 -13.06
N ARG A 26 -10.56 4.45 -14.08
CA ARG A 26 -10.82 5.06 -15.39
C ARG A 26 -12.01 4.43 -16.09
N GLU A 27 -12.01 3.11 -16.15
CA GLU A 27 -13.10 2.36 -16.76
C GLU A 27 -14.44 2.62 -16.06
N ALA A 28 -14.44 2.76 -14.72
CA ALA A 28 -15.65 3.10 -13.96
C ALA A 28 -16.15 4.51 -14.28
N LEU A 29 -15.29 5.52 -14.25
CA LEU A 29 -15.67 6.92 -14.52
C LEU A 29 -16.08 7.15 -15.99
N ALA A 30 -15.47 6.43 -16.93
CA ALA A 30 -15.84 6.47 -18.34
C ALA A 30 -17.31 6.06 -18.59
N ARG A 31 -17.91 5.24 -17.72
CA ARG A 31 -19.32 4.84 -17.81
C ARG A 31 -20.30 6.02 -17.65
N VAL A 32 -19.82 7.11 -17.07
CA VAL A 32 -20.57 8.38 -16.92
C VAL A 32 -19.91 9.53 -17.67
N ASN A 33 -19.10 9.22 -18.70
CA ASN A 33 -18.41 10.17 -19.56
C ASN A 33 -17.44 11.11 -18.80
N ILE A 34 -16.81 10.63 -17.74
CA ILE A 34 -15.79 11.36 -17.00
C ILE A 34 -14.42 10.71 -17.30
N GLU A 35 -13.48 11.52 -17.79
CA GLU A 35 -12.08 11.13 -17.95
C GLU A 35 -11.29 11.35 -16.68
N LEU A 36 -10.38 10.42 -16.35
CA LEU A 36 -9.47 10.51 -15.22
C LEU A 36 -8.03 10.58 -15.72
N SER A 37 -7.36 11.72 -15.50
CA SER A 37 -5.94 11.87 -15.84
C SER A 37 -5.03 11.20 -14.79
N ASN A 38 -3.75 10.99 -15.14
CA ASN A 38 -2.75 10.52 -14.19
C ASN A 38 -2.56 11.52 -13.04
N GLU A 39 -2.53 12.82 -13.35
CA GLU A 39 -2.32 13.89 -12.40
C GLU A 39 -3.47 13.96 -11.39
N GLN A 40 -4.72 13.87 -11.86
CA GLN A 40 -5.89 13.83 -10.98
C GLN A 40 -5.89 12.61 -10.07
N PHE A 41 -5.51 11.45 -10.60
CA PHE A 41 -5.39 10.24 -9.80
C PHE A 41 -4.31 10.38 -8.71
N ALA A 42 -3.13 10.85 -9.08
CA ALA A 42 -2.04 11.07 -8.15
C ALA A 42 -2.41 12.07 -7.03
N GLU A 43 -3.04 13.19 -7.39
CA GLU A 43 -3.43 14.22 -6.43
C GLU A 43 -4.55 13.74 -5.49
N ILE A 44 -5.62 13.16 -6.04
CA ILE A 44 -6.83 12.83 -5.28
C ILE A 44 -6.64 11.53 -4.49
N SER A 45 -6.16 10.47 -5.16
CA SER A 45 -6.08 9.14 -4.56
C SER A 45 -4.81 8.93 -3.77
N LEU A 46 -3.64 9.20 -4.37
CA LEU A 46 -2.36 8.88 -3.75
C LEU A 46 -1.95 9.91 -2.70
N ALA A 47 -1.94 11.18 -3.05
CA ALA A 47 -1.51 12.24 -2.15
C ALA A 47 -2.57 12.58 -1.08
N ALA A 48 -3.81 12.87 -1.48
CA ALA A 48 -4.86 13.27 -0.57
C ALA A 48 -5.61 12.10 0.10
N GLY A 49 -5.51 10.89 -0.43
CA GLY A 49 -6.23 9.70 0.08
C GLY A 49 -7.75 9.83 0.00
N ARG A 50 -8.23 10.64 -0.92
CA ARG A 50 -9.67 10.84 -1.17
C ARG A 50 -10.20 9.88 -2.23
N SER A 51 -11.50 9.79 -2.32
CA SER A 51 -12.16 9.00 -3.35
C SER A 51 -12.05 9.69 -4.71
N ILE A 52 -11.59 8.98 -5.73
CA ILE A 52 -11.61 9.51 -7.11
C ILE A 52 -13.04 9.79 -7.60
N PHE A 53 -14.05 9.18 -6.98
CA PHE A 53 -15.46 9.45 -7.29
C PHE A 53 -15.94 10.82 -6.79
N ASP A 54 -15.10 11.56 -6.02
CA ASP A 54 -15.37 12.97 -5.69
C ASP A 54 -15.49 13.81 -6.96
N ILE A 55 -14.80 13.42 -8.06
CA ILE A 55 -14.97 14.05 -9.38
C ILE A 55 -16.39 13.85 -9.91
N ALA A 56 -16.95 12.65 -9.78
CA ALA A 56 -18.30 12.35 -10.21
C ALA A 56 -19.33 13.08 -9.34
N VAL A 57 -19.10 13.21 -8.02
CA VAL A 57 -19.93 14.04 -7.12
C VAL A 57 -19.92 15.49 -7.60
N ALA A 58 -18.75 16.05 -7.84
CA ALA A 58 -18.60 17.43 -8.32
C ALA A 58 -19.24 17.67 -9.69
N SER A 59 -19.34 16.62 -10.53
CA SER A 59 -20.01 16.64 -11.84
C SER A 59 -21.54 16.43 -11.76
N GLY A 60 -22.10 16.33 -10.54
CA GLY A 60 -23.55 16.20 -10.35
C GLY A 60 -24.11 14.79 -10.60
N ILE A 61 -23.26 13.77 -10.62
CA ILE A 61 -23.71 12.38 -10.76
C ILE A 61 -24.48 11.97 -9.50
N PRO A 62 -25.69 11.36 -9.61
CA PRO A 62 -26.48 10.94 -8.46
C PRO A 62 -25.74 9.96 -7.55
N GLU A 63 -25.99 10.04 -6.23
CA GLU A 63 -25.33 9.19 -5.23
C GLU A 63 -25.51 7.69 -5.50
N GLN A 64 -26.71 7.29 -5.94
CA GLN A 64 -26.97 5.91 -6.33
C GLN A 64 -26.04 5.43 -7.45
N SER A 65 -25.86 6.23 -8.50
CA SER A 65 -24.98 5.91 -9.63
C SER A 65 -23.52 5.84 -9.17
N ILE A 66 -23.12 6.70 -8.23
CA ILE A 66 -21.77 6.67 -7.66
C ILE A 66 -21.53 5.36 -6.87
N ALA A 67 -22.55 4.90 -6.12
CA ALA A 67 -22.47 3.62 -5.42
C ALA A 67 -22.30 2.45 -6.39
N GLU A 68 -23.04 2.45 -7.51
CA GLU A 68 -22.93 1.44 -8.57
C GLU A 68 -21.56 1.47 -9.25
N LEU A 69 -21.00 2.67 -9.51
CA LEU A 69 -19.66 2.83 -10.07
C LEU A 69 -18.56 2.32 -9.12
N LYS A 70 -18.69 2.57 -7.82
CA LYS A 70 -17.77 2.04 -6.79
C LYS A 70 -17.78 0.52 -6.77
N GLU A 71 -18.96 -0.07 -6.79
CA GLU A 71 -19.13 -1.53 -6.81
C GLU A 71 -18.58 -2.12 -8.11
N TRP A 72 -18.85 -1.48 -9.26
CA TRP A 72 -18.31 -1.89 -10.55
C TRP A 72 -16.78 -1.86 -10.54
N ARG A 73 -16.16 -0.75 -10.07
CA ARG A 73 -14.70 -0.65 -9.95
C ARG A 73 -14.13 -1.73 -9.04
N TYR A 74 -14.80 -1.98 -7.91
CA TYR A 74 -14.39 -3.01 -6.95
C TYR A 74 -14.25 -4.38 -7.63
N ARG A 75 -15.27 -4.79 -8.37
CA ARG A 75 -15.26 -6.07 -9.10
C ARG A 75 -14.22 -6.06 -10.24
N ARG A 76 -14.17 -4.96 -11.00
CA ARG A 76 -13.21 -4.86 -12.10
C ARG A 76 -11.76 -4.91 -11.64
N TYR A 77 -11.46 -4.26 -10.53
CA TYR A 77 -10.14 -4.33 -9.92
C TYR A 77 -9.79 -5.76 -9.48
N ALA A 78 -10.71 -6.49 -8.85
CA ALA A 78 -10.52 -7.89 -8.50
C ALA A 78 -10.21 -8.77 -9.73
N GLU A 79 -10.94 -8.58 -10.85
CA GLU A 79 -10.68 -9.28 -12.12
C GLU A 79 -9.26 -9.01 -12.64
N LEU A 80 -8.82 -7.77 -12.62
CA LEU A 80 -7.46 -7.39 -13.06
C LEU A 80 -6.41 -8.06 -12.17
N LEU A 81 -6.60 -8.04 -10.85
CA LEU A 81 -5.69 -8.69 -9.91
C LEU A 81 -5.60 -10.21 -10.14
N GLU A 82 -6.65 -10.87 -10.61
CA GLU A 82 -6.65 -12.30 -10.91
C GLU A 82 -5.96 -12.64 -12.24
N GLN A 83 -5.91 -11.71 -13.19
CA GLN A 83 -5.45 -11.97 -14.55
C GLN A 83 -4.00 -11.55 -14.79
N GLU A 84 -3.54 -10.50 -14.11
CA GLU A 84 -2.31 -9.80 -14.44
C GLU A 84 -1.13 -10.18 -13.53
N GLU A 85 0.09 -9.92 -13.97
CA GLU A 85 1.30 -10.05 -13.13
C GLU A 85 1.36 -8.92 -12.12
N ILE A 86 1.47 -9.26 -10.84
CA ILE A 86 1.35 -8.30 -9.75
C ILE A 86 2.55 -8.23 -8.81
N ALA A 87 3.38 -9.27 -8.73
CA ALA A 87 4.55 -9.25 -7.86
C ALA A 87 5.61 -8.27 -8.38
N LEU A 88 6.13 -7.41 -7.51
CA LEU A 88 7.28 -6.58 -7.84
C LEU A 88 8.56 -7.41 -7.94
N ASP A 89 9.40 -7.03 -8.91
CA ASP A 89 10.67 -7.71 -9.13
C ASP A 89 11.55 -7.66 -7.88
N GLY A 90 12.02 -8.83 -7.45
CA GLY A 90 12.84 -9.00 -6.26
C GLY A 90 12.08 -9.17 -4.95
N ALA A 91 10.77 -8.93 -4.89
CA ALA A 91 9.99 -9.06 -3.65
C ALA A 91 10.10 -10.48 -3.07
N ALA A 92 9.85 -11.51 -3.89
CA ALA A 92 9.97 -12.90 -3.47
C ALA A 92 11.35 -13.25 -2.91
N ASP A 93 12.42 -12.80 -3.58
CA ASP A 93 13.80 -13.07 -3.17
C ASP A 93 14.12 -12.43 -1.82
N VAL A 94 13.70 -11.18 -1.63
CA VAL A 94 13.92 -10.44 -0.39
C VAL A 94 13.17 -11.08 0.77
N LEU A 95 11.88 -11.37 0.59
CA LEU A 95 11.07 -12.03 1.61
C LEU A 95 11.65 -13.37 2.01
N LYS A 96 11.99 -14.21 1.05
CA LYS A 96 12.62 -15.52 1.29
C LYS A 96 13.94 -15.43 2.05
N LYS A 97 14.77 -14.43 1.76
CA LYS A 97 16.07 -14.24 2.43
C LYS A 97 15.95 -13.74 3.86
N LEU A 98 14.92 -12.93 4.14
CA LEU A 98 14.68 -12.36 5.47
C LEU A 98 13.85 -13.29 6.36
N HIS A 99 13.06 -14.18 5.77
CA HIS A 99 12.22 -15.13 6.51
C HIS A 99 13.04 -15.99 7.46
N GLY A 100 12.58 -16.12 8.71
CA GLY A 100 13.24 -16.84 9.79
C GLY A 100 14.46 -16.11 10.40
N ARG A 101 14.84 -14.93 9.86
CA ARG A 101 15.89 -14.08 10.43
C ARG A 101 15.34 -12.88 11.18
N LEU A 102 14.21 -12.38 10.72
CA LEU A 102 13.45 -11.27 11.29
C LEU A 102 11.98 -11.63 11.32
N GLY A 103 11.24 -11.11 12.30
CA GLY A 103 9.79 -11.11 12.25
C GLY A 103 9.32 -10.19 11.13
N MET A 104 8.26 -10.56 10.43
CA MET A 104 7.72 -9.77 9.32
C MET A 104 6.20 -9.73 9.39
N ALA A 105 5.61 -8.56 9.09
CA ALA A 105 4.18 -8.41 8.95
C ALA A 105 3.84 -7.47 7.79
N VAL A 106 2.66 -7.61 7.21
CA VAL A 106 2.11 -6.64 6.26
C VAL A 106 1.17 -5.69 6.98
N VAL A 107 1.29 -4.39 6.67
CA VAL A 107 0.39 -3.33 7.18
C VAL A 107 -0.07 -2.49 5.99
N THR A 108 -1.23 -2.81 5.43
CA THR A 108 -1.72 -2.22 4.19
C THR A 108 -3.04 -1.48 4.34
N SER A 109 -3.29 -0.49 3.48
CA SER A 109 -4.61 0.15 3.33
C SER A 109 -5.53 -0.57 2.33
N SER A 110 -5.07 -1.66 1.74
CA SER A 110 -5.86 -2.49 0.84
C SER A 110 -6.98 -3.22 1.58
N GLN A 111 -8.13 -3.34 0.92
CA GLN A 111 -9.26 -4.12 1.44
C GLN A 111 -8.91 -5.60 1.47
N LYS A 112 -9.36 -6.29 2.51
CA LYS A 112 -9.07 -7.69 2.78
C LYS A 112 -9.31 -8.60 1.58
N HIS A 113 -10.44 -8.43 0.90
CA HIS A 113 -10.77 -9.24 -0.27
C HIS A 113 -9.72 -9.11 -1.39
N HIS A 114 -9.31 -7.89 -1.75
CA HIS A 114 -8.28 -7.67 -2.78
C HIS A 114 -6.91 -8.18 -2.31
N PHE A 115 -6.58 -7.97 -1.04
CA PHE A 115 -5.36 -8.48 -0.42
C PHE A 115 -5.28 -10.02 -0.50
N GLU A 116 -6.38 -10.72 -0.25
CA GLU A 116 -6.47 -12.18 -0.36
C GLU A 116 -6.30 -12.66 -1.81
N ILE A 117 -6.86 -11.96 -2.81
CA ILE A 117 -6.64 -12.26 -4.24
C ILE A 117 -5.16 -12.14 -4.57
N ILE A 118 -4.54 -11.00 -4.22
CA ILE A 118 -3.13 -10.71 -4.47
C ILE A 118 -2.25 -11.84 -3.93
N HIS A 119 -2.43 -12.17 -2.64
CA HIS A 119 -1.50 -13.09 -1.98
C HIS A 119 -1.79 -14.56 -2.22
N ARG A 120 -2.98 -14.93 -2.66
CA ARG A 120 -3.25 -16.27 -3.22
C ARG A 120 -2.39 -16.55 -4.45
N ARG A 121 -2.11 -15.50 -5.24
CA ARG A 121 -1.30 -15.61 -6.46
C ARG A 121 0.19 -15.49 -6.21
N THR A 122 0.62 -14.59 -5.33
CA THR A 122 2.04 -14.38 -5.03
C THR A 122 2.62 -15.43 -4.09
N GLY A 123 1.79 -16.05 -3.24
CA GLY A 123 2.25 -16.98 -2.21
C GLY A 123 3.07 -16.31 -1.08
N PHE A 124 2.97 -14.98 -0.93
CA PHE A 124 3.81 -14.26 0.04
C PHE A 124 3.37 -14.39 1.48
N LEU A 125 2.13 -14.83 1.75
CA LEU A 125 1.60 -14.90 3.13
C LEU A 125 2.43 -15.79 4.05
N ASP A 126 3.06 -16.83 3.52
CA ASP A 126 3.88 -17.76 4.30
C ASP A 126 5.13 -17.11 4.91
N TYR A 127 5.50 -15.92 4.47
CA TYR A 127 6.63 -15.17 5.00
C TYR A 127 6.28 -14.24 6.18
N PHE A 128 4.98 -14.05 6.47
CA PHE A 128 4.54 -13.06 7.46
C PHE A 128 3.92 -13.72 8.69
N ASP A 129 4.26 -13.19 9.86
CA ASP A 129 3.68 -13.63 11.14
C ASP A 129 2.20 -13.21 11.25
N PHE A 130 1.85 -12.06 10.67
CA PHE A 130 0.48 -11.56 10.54
C PHE A 130 0.37 -10.49 9.45
N CYS A 131 -0.88 -10.18 9.09
CA CYS A 131 -1.22 -9.11 8.16
C CYS A 131 -2.34 -8.25 8.74
N LEU A 132 -2.24 -6.93 8.58
CA LEU A 132 -3.29 -5.97 8.89
C LEU A 132 -3.77 -5.32 7.61
N THR A 133 -5.06 -5.46 7.33
CA THR A 133 -5.75 -4.91 6.17
C THR A 133 -6.63 -3.73 6.57
N ARG A 134 -7.31 -3.10 5.59
CA ARG A 134 -8.15 -1.93 5.83
C ARG A 134 -9.22 -2.15 6.91
N GLU A 135 -9.72 -3.34 7.07
CA GLU A 135 -10.79 -3.71 7.99
C GLU A 135 -10.34 -3.86 9.45
N ASP A 136 -9.02 -3.97 9.69
CA ASP A 136 -8.48 -4.23 11.03
C ASP A 136 -8.33 -2.97 11.89
N TYR A 137 -8.48 -1.78 11.30
CA TYR A 137 -8.32 -0.50 12.00
C TYR A 137 -9.35 0.53 11.56
N THR A 138 -9.57 1.57 12.37
CA THR A 138 -10.58 2.60 12.10
C THR A 138 -10.06 3.70 11.19
N ARG A 139 -8.87 4.22 11.48
CA ARG A 139 -8.25 5.34 10.75
C ARG A 139 -7.08 4.86 9.92
N SER A 140 -7.22 5.02 8.59
CA SER A 140 -6.15 4.68 7.64
C SER A 140 -4.97 5.64 7.72
N LYS A 141 -3.84 5.22 7.15
CA LYS A 141 -2.70 6.09 6.86
C LYS A 141 -3.19 7.41 6.22
N PRO A 142 -2.76 8.58 6.69
CA PRO A 142 -1.55 8.86 7.47
C PRO A 142 -1.73 8.78 9.00
N SER A 143 -2.83 8.22 9.54
CA SER A 143 -2.94 7.95 10.97
C SER A 143 -1.89 6.93 11.40
N ALA A 144 -1.33 7.11 12.60
CA ALA A 144 -0.43 6.14 13.21
C ALA A 144 -1.10 4.80 13.57
N GLU A 145 -2.44 4.76 13.60
CA GLU A 145 -3.22 3.65 14.14
C GLU A 145 -2.85 2.28 13.56
N PRO A 146 -2.68 2.09 12.23
CA PRO A 146 -2.29 0.79 11.67
C PRO A 146 -0.95 0.28 12.22
N TYR A 147 0.05 1.15 12.30
CA TYR A 147 1.38 0.80 12.78
C TYR A 147 1.44 0.62 14.30
N LEU A 148 0.69 1.39 15.07
CA LEU A 148 0.54 1.19 16.52
C LEU A 148 -0.14 -0.15 16.82
N LEU A 149 -1.14 -0.54 16.02
CA LEU A 149 -1.78 -1.84 16.13
C LEU A 149 -0.78 -2.96 15.82
N ALA A 150 0.00 -2.82 14.76
CA ALA A 150 1.05 -3.78 14.39
C ALA A 150 2.12 -3.90 15.50
N LEU A 151 2.56 -2.78 16.10
CA LEU A 151 3.48 -2.78 17.24
C LEU A 151 2.92 -3.55 18.44
N LYS A 152 1.66 -3.33 18.75
CA LYS A 152 0.98 -4.06 19.82
C LYS A 152 0.93 -5.56 19.54
N GLN A 153 0.69 -5.94 18.29
CA GLN A 153 0.57 -7.35 17.90
C GLN A 153 1.91 -8.08 17.89
N CYS A 154 2.99 -7.45 17.36
CA CYS A 154 4.32 -8.07 17.36
C CYS A 154 4.99 -8.06 18.74
N GLY A 155 4.58 -7.21 19.66
CA GLY A 155 5.16 -7.10 20.99
C GLY A 155 6.59 -6.56 21.02
N CYS A 156 7.07 -5.98 19.92
CA CYS A 156 8.41 -5.41 19.81
C CYS A 156 8.44 -3.95 20.30
N ALA A 157 9.58 -3.52 20.83
CA ALA A 157 9.83 -2.10 21.05
C ALA A 157 10.02 -1.36 19.72
N ALA A 158 9.54 -0.11 19.63
CA ALA A 158 9.51 0.66 18.38
C ALA A 158 10.90 0.80 17.73
N GLU A 159 11.96 0.97 18.54
CA GLU A 159 13.34 1.06 18.07
C GLU A 159 13.87 -0.21 17.40
N ASN A 160 13.22 -1.34 17.58
CA ASN A 160 13.56 -2.62 16.94
C ASN A 160 12.74 -2.92 15.68
N VAL A 161 11.87 -2.00 15.28
CA VAL A 161 10.97 -2.16 14.13
C VAL A 161 11.34 -1.21 13.01
N LEU A 162 11.39 -1.72 11.78
CA LEU A 162 11.55 -0.95 10.56
C LEU A 162 10.27 -1.04 9.73
N VAL A 163 9.84 0.09 9.20
CA VAL A 163 8.76 0.15 8.19
C VAL A 163 9.37 0.29 6.81
N ILE A 164 8.83 -0.44 5.83
CA ILE A 164 9.13 -0.24 4.41
C ILE A 164 7.86 0.25 3.73
N GLU A 165 7.95 1.40 3.09
CA GLU A 165 6.84 2.15 2.49
C GLU A 165 7.18 2.69 1.11
N ASP A 166 6.16 3.12 0.35
CA ASP A 166 6.31 3.76 -0.95
C ASP A 166 5.70 5.17 -1.02
N SER A 167 4.87 5.51 -0.04
CA SER A 167 3.97 6.66 -0.08
C SER A 167 4.25 7.70 1.00
N PRO A 168 4.03 9.00 0.73
CA PRO A 168 4.10 10.06 1.74
C PRO A 168 3.12 9.85 2.90
N ARG A 169 1.97 9.25 2.63
CA ARG A 169 0.96 8.95 3.65
C ARG A 169 1.42 7.85 4.60
N GLY A 170 2.01 6.81 4.06
CA GLY A 170 2.56 5.72 4.84
C GLY A 170 3.78 6.15 5.65
N LEU A 171 4.68 6.94 5.06
CA LEU A 171 5.79 7.54 5.78
C LEU A 171 5.29 8.36 6.99
N LYS A 172 4.32 9.26 6.79
CA LYS A 172 3.73 10.06 7.89
C LYS A 172 3.11 9.17 8.96
N ALA A 173 2.44 8.08 8.58
CA ALA A 173 1.86 7.14 9.54
C ALA A 173 2.94 6.43 10.37
N ALA A 174 4.02 5.97 9.75
CA ALA A 174 5.15 5.33 10.43
C ALA A 174 5.85 6.31 11.39
N LYS A 175 6.15 7.53 10.93
CA LYS A 175 6.77 8.56 11.78
C LYS A 175 5.87 8.97 12.94
N ALA A 176 4.56 9.09 12.72
CA ALA A 176 3.58 9.38 13.79
C ALA A 176 3.45 8.23 14.80
N ALA A 177 3.80 7.00 14.41
CA ALA A 177 3.90 5.84 15.31
C ALA A 177 5.27 5.74 16.03
N GLY A 178 6.21 6.66 15.75
CA GLY A 178 7.55 6.65 16.32
C GLY A 178 8.49 5.60 15.72
N LEU A 179 8.21 5.14 14.49
CA LEU A 179 8.96 4.07 13.83
C LEU A 179 10.00 4.62 12.85
N ALA A 180 11.10 3.88 12.69
CA ALA A 180 12.00 4.07 11.56
C ALA A 180 11.27 3.65 10.27
N CYS A 181 11.45 4.45 9.20
CA CYS A 181 10.79 4.21 7.92
C CYS A 181 11.79 4.40 6.78
N TRP A 182 11.97 3.34 5.98
CA TRP A 182 12.68 3.43 4.70
C TRP A 182 11.65 3.44 3.58
N VAL A 183 11.90 4.27 2.58
CA VAL A 183 10.94 4.48 1.49
C VAL A 183 11.53 4.03 0.16
N ILE A 184 10.74 3.29 -0.61
CA ILE A 184 10.98 2.95 -2.00
C ILE A 184 10.00 3.80 -2.83
N PRO A 185 10.42 4.94 -3.40
CA PRO A 185 9.50 5.86 -4.07
C PRO A 185 8.78 5.21 -5.24
N GLY A 186 7.46 5.34 -5.29
CA GLY A 186 6.64 4.96 -6.44
C GLY A 186 6.81 5.92 -7.62
N HIS A 187 6.27 5.56 -8.79
CA HIS A 187 6.42 6.31 -10.04
C HIS A 187 5.82 7.73 -10.01
N HIS A 188 4.90 8.01 -9.09
CA HIS A 188 4.16 9.27 -9.00
C HIS A 188 4.58 10.16 -7.82
N THR A 189 5.71 9.85 -7.17
CA THR A 189 6.22 10.58 -6.00
C THR A 189 7.49 11.35 -6.32
N SER A 190 7.72 12.45 -5.62
CA SER A 190 8.94 13.25 -5.72
C SER A 190 9.87 13.02 -4.52
N ALA A 191 11.15 13.31 -4.67
CA ALA A 191 12.12 13.21 -3.57
C ALA A 191 11.77 14.12 -2.37
N GLN A 192 11.08 15.23 -2.59
CA GLN A 192 10.65 16.16 -1.54
C GLN A 192 9.57 15.56 -0.64
N ASP A 193 8.78 14.62 -1.14
CA ASP A 193 7.71 13.96 -0.39
C ASP A 193 8.25 13.07 0.74
N PHE A 194 9.54 12.74 0.72
CA PHE A 194 10.19 11.79 1.62
C PHE A 194 11.29 12.40 2.50
N ALA A 195 11.25 13.71 2.75
CA ALA A 195 12.24 14.41 3.57
C ALA A 195 12.36 13.86 5.01
N GLU A 196 11.30 13.25 5.55
CA GLU A 196 11.28 12.68 6.90
C GLU A 196 11.67 11.18 6.93
N ALA A 197 11.93 10.56 5.77
CA ALA A 197 12.34 9.16 5.71
C ALA A 197 13.75 8.98 6.31
N ASP A 198 13.94 7.88 7.06
CA ASP A 198 15.26 7.55 7.59
C ASP A 198 16.21 7.08 6.46
N ARG A 199 15.65 6.55 5.37
CA ARG A 199 16.33 6.26 4.10
C ARG A 199 15.36 6.32 2.93
N VAL A 200 15.88 6.71 1.77
CA VAL A 200 15.22 6.54 0.47
C VAL A 200 16.03 5.51 -0.33
N LEU A 201 15.36 4.47 -0.79
CA LEU A 201 15.95 3.32 -1.49
C LEU A 201 15.60 3.37 -2.98
N CYS A 202 16.44 2.80 -3.82
CA CYS A 202 16.18 2.66 -5.25
C CYS A 202 15.31 1.42 -5.59
N GLY A 203 15.14 0.49 -4.65
CA GLY A 203 14.32 -0.69 -4.82
C GLY A 203 14.37 -1.65 -3.64
N ILE A 204 13.47 -2.63 -3.65
CA ILE A 204 13.28 -3.56 -2.53
C ILE A 204 14.53 -4.40 -2.21
N ARG A 205 15.38 -4.68 -3.21
CA ARG A 205 16.61 -5.47 -2.98
C ARG A 205 17.59 -4.78 -2.04
N GLU A 206 17.60 -3.45 -1.98
CA GLU A 206 18.46 -2.71 -1.05
C GLU A 206 18.09 -2.94 0.41
N VAL A 207 16.84 -3.22 0.72
CA VAL A 207 16.40 -3.55 2.08
C VAL A 207 17.23 -4.71 2.63
N MET A 208 17.34 -5.79 1.85
CA MET A 208 18.11 -6.97 2.23
C MET A 208 19.60 -6.65 2.38
N GLN A 209 20.18 -5.90 1.44
CA GLN A 209 21.62 -5.57 1.43
C GLN A 209 22.03 -4.72 2.63
N LEU A 210 21.13 -3.89 3.15
CA LEU A 210 21.41 -2.99 4.26
C LEU A 210 21.10 -3.61 5.63
N ILE A 211 20.28 -4.68 5.67
CA ILE A 211 19.89 -5.35 6.90
C ILE A 211 20.78 -6.56 7.20
N LEU A 212 21.18 -7.31 6.19
CA LEU A 212 22.06 -8.50 6.31
C LEU A 212 23.53 -8.17 6.20
#